data_f3770e04b33904f0e620abb4c24f6383
#
_entry.id   f3770e04b33904f0e620abb4c24f6383
#
_cell.length_a   1.000
_cell.length_b   1.000
_cell.length_c   1.000
_cell.angle_alpha   90.00
_cell.angle_beta   90.00
_cell.angle_gamma   90.00
#
_symmetry.space_group_name_H-M   'P 1'
#
loop_
_entity.id
_entity.type
_entity.pdbx_description
1 polymer ?
#
loop_
_entity_poly.entity_id
_entity_poly.type
_entity_poly.pdbx_seq_one_letter_code
_entity_poly.pdbx_strand_id
1 'polypeptide(L)'
;MRQRADWMVPSDDAILEYLADAGEVPPAVIGRNIDSHPNYVGERCRTLAEYGLVDRREDGYYAVTDQGQAYLAGDIDADQLDSE
;
A
#
# COMPACT_ATOMS: atom_id res chain seq x y z
N MET A 1 -9.68 8.06 12.43
CA MET A 1 -10.01 6.69 11.98
C MET A 1 -9.80 6.61 10.48
N ARG A 2 -9.09 5.57 9.99
CA ARG A 2 -8.83 5.48 8.55
C ARG A 2 -10.10 5.17 7.77
N GLN A 3 -10.21 5.78 6.59
CA GLN A 3 -11.37 5.66 5.72
C GLN A 3 -10.95 5.02 4.40
N ARG A 4 -11.31 3.75 4.22
CA ARG A 4 -10.98 2.98 3.03
C ARG A 4 -11.87 3.43 1.85
N ALA A 5 -11.27 3.54 0.67
CA ALA A 5 -12.01 3.83 -0.55
C ALA A 5 -12.73 2.56 -1.04
N ASP A 6 -13.72 2.75 -1.93
CA ASP A 6 -14.49 1.63 -2.47
C ASP A 6 -13.62 0.63 -3.23
N TRP A 7 -12.54 1.10 -3.89
CA TRP A 7 -11.64 0.24 -4.65
C TRP A 7 -10.68 -0.55 -3.76
N MET A 8 -10.58 -0.20 -2.47
CA MET A 8 -9.64 -0.85 -1.56
C MET A 8 -10.21 -2.15 -1.00
N VAL A 9 -9.30 -3.05 -0.67
CA VAL A 9 -9.63 -4.32 -0.03
C VAL A 9 -8.84 -4.43 1.28
N PRO A 10 -9.23 -5.32 2.22
CA PRO A 10 -8.52 -5.43 3.50
C PRO A 10 -7.03 -5.69 3.38
N SER A 11 -6.60 -6.42 2.33
CA SER A 11 -5.18 -6.66 2.10
C SER A 11 -4.39 -5.39 1.88
N ASP A 12 -5.01 -4.33 1.33
CA ASP A 12 -4.32 -3.06 1.10
C ASP A 12 -3.87 -2.44 2.41
N ASP A 13 -4.72 -2.47 3.43
CA ASP A 13 -4.35 -1.98 4.75
C ASP A 13 -3.17 -2.77 5.32
N ALA A 14 -3.19 -4.10 5.18
CA ALA A 14 -2.11 -4.95 5.66
C ALA A 14 -0.79 -4.64 4.94
N ILE A 15 -0.85 -4.41 3.63
CA ILE A 15 0.32 -4.04 2.84
C ILE A 15 0.90 -2.71 3.33
N LEU A 16 0.04 -1.71 3.48
CA LEU A 16 0.48 -0.38 3.93
C LEU A 16 1.06 -0.41 5.33
N GLU A 17 0.44 -1.13 6.25
CA GLU A 17 0.95 -1.28 7.62
C GLU A 17 2.30 -1.96 7.64
N TYR A 18 2.45 -3.02 6.84
CA TYR A 18 3.74 -3.71 6.77
C TYR A 18 4.83 -2.81 6.21
N LEU A 19 4.53 -2.07 5.14
CA LEU A 19 5.50 -1.17 4.53
C LEU A 19 5.89 -0.03 5.48
N ALA A 20 4.93 0.49 6.24
CA ALA A 20 5.20 1.57 7.20
C ALA A 20 6.22 1.12 8.25
N ASP A 21 6.22 -0.16 8.59
CA ASP A 21 7.13 -0.73 9.59
C ASP A 21 8.44 -1.21 8.97
N ALA A 22 8.37 -1.87 7.82
CA ALA A 22 9.53 -2.54 7.22
C ALA A 22 10.39 -1.62 6.36
N GLY A 23 9.83 -0.52 5.85
CA GLY A 23 10.53 0.39 4.96
C GLY A 23 10.35 -0.01 3.50
N GLU A 24 11.42 -0.36 2.81
CA GLU A 24 11.42 -0.60 1.38
C GLU A 24 11.61 -2.10 1.12
N VAL A 25 10.59 -2.77 0.57
CA VAL A 25 10.61 -4.22 0.34
C VAL A 25 9.88 -4.59 -0.95
N PRO A 26 10.21 -5.75 -1.55
CA PRO A 26 9.48 -6.23 -2.74
C PRO A 26 8.19 -6.96 -2.34
N PRO A 27 7.25 -7.14 -3.30
CA PRO A 27 6.00 -7.84 -3.03
C PRO A 27 6.16 -9.24 -2.45
N ALA A 28 7.21 -9.97 -2.82
CA ALA A 28 7.44 -11.31 -2.28
C ALA A 28 7.64 -11.31 -0.77
N VAL A 29 8.34 -10.30 -0.26
CA VAL A 29 8.57 -10.15 1.18
C VAL A 29 7.29 -9.73 1.88
N ILE A 30 6.56 -8.78 1.29
CA ILE A 30 5.26 -8.36 1.83
C ILE A 30 4.33 -9.56 1.94
N GLY A 31 4.19 -10.30 0.83
CA GLY A 31 3.28 -11.44 0.76
C GLY A 31 3.59 -12.50 1.80
N ARG A 32 4.86 -12.76 2.03
CA ARG A 32 5.29 -13.74 3.05
C ARG A 32 4.84 -13.31 4.44
N ASN A 33 4.88 -12.01 4.71
CA ASN A 33 4.59 -11.49 6.05
C ASN A 33 3.10 -11.24 6.30
N ILE A 34 2.30 -11.07 5.25
CA ILE A 34 0.86 -10.90 5.39
C ILE A 34 0.07 -12.12 4.91
N ASP A 35 0.79 -13.19 4.59
CA ASP A 35 0.22 -14.48 4.17
C ASP A 35 -0.62 -14.34 2.89
N SER A 36 -0.04 -13.69 1.87
CA SER A 36 -0.67 -13.50 0.57
C SER A 36 0.28 -13.85 -0.56
N HIS A 37 -0.27 -14.22 -1.71
CA HIS A 37 0.54 -14.59 -2.87
C HIS A 37 1.28 -13.37 -3.42
N PRO A 38 2.57 -13.50 -3.78
CA PRO A 38 3.35 -12.35 -4.27
C PRO A 38 2.75 -11.67 -5.50
N ASN A 39 2.17 -12.43 -6.44
CA ASN A 39 1.56 -11.83 -7.62
C ASN A 39 0.38 -10.95 -7.27
N TYR A 40 -0.45 -11.40 -6.33
CA TYR A 40 -1.59 -10.61 -5.85
C TYR A 40 -1.09 -9.34 -5.14
N VAL A 41 -0.09 -9.47 -4.27
CA VAL A 41 0.49 -8.32 -3.58
C VAL A 41 1.05 -7.32 -4.59
N GLY A 42 1.74 -7.81 -5.62
CA GLY A 42 2.29 -6.95 -6.67
C GLY A 42 1.21 -6.16 -7.39
N GLU A 43 0.08 -6.80 -7.70
CA GLU A 43 -1.06 -6.11 -8.31
C GLU A 43 -1.61 -5.02 -7.40
N ARG A 44 -1.78 -5.33 -6.12
CA ARG A 44 -2.29 -4.34 -5.17
C ARG A 44 -1.30 -3.18 -4.96
N CYS A 45 0.00 -3.48 -4.91
CA CYS A 45 1.01 -2.42 -4.81
C CYS A 45 0.96 -1.49 -6.02
N ARG A 46 0.77 -2.01 -7.23
CA ARG A 46 0.64 -1.17 -8.42
C ARG A 46 -0.59 -0.27 -8.33
N THR A 47 -1.71 -0.82 -7.88
CA THR A 47 -2.93 -0.03 -7.68
C THR A 47 -2.72 1.05 -6.61
N LEU A 48 -2.11 0.68 -5.49
CA LEU A 48 -1.84 1.63 -4.41
C LEU A 48 -0.89 2.75 -4.89
N ALA A 49 0.06 2.42 -5.76
CA ALA A 49 0.96 3.42 -6.34
C ALA A 49 0.22 4.41 -7.24
N GLU A 50 -0.79 3.94 -7.99
CA GLU A 50 -1.61 4.81 -8.84
C GLU A 50 -2.34 5.87 -8.01
N TYR A 51 -2.71 5.53 -6.78
CA TYR A 51 -3.40 6.45 -5.89
C TYR A 51 -2.46 7.21 -4.95
N GLY A 52 -1.14 7.02 -5.13
CA GLY A 52 -0.15 7.78 -4.37
C GLY A 52 0.08 7.32 -2.93
N LEU A 53 -0.40 6.13 -2.58
CA LEU A 53 -0.24 5.60 -1.22
C LEU A 53 1.10 4.88 -1.02
N VAL A 54 1.68 4.37 -2.10
CA VAL A 54 3.02 3.78 -2.09
C VAL A 54 3.81 4.30 -3.28
N ASP A 55 5.15 4.24 -3.18
CA ASP A 55 6.06 4.54 -4.28
C ASP A 55 6.72 3.26 -4.74
N ARG A 56 6.78 3.08 -6.06
CA ARG A 56 7.58 2.01 -6.64
C ARG A 56 9.03 2.46 -6.71
N ARG A 57 9.89 1.70 -6.08
CA ARG A 57 11.34 1.98 -6.06
C ARG A 57 12.05 1.07 -7.06
N GLU A 58 13.36 1.19 -7.13
CA GLU A 58 14.17 0.36 -8.04
C GLU A 58 14.00 -1.12 -7.73
N ASP A 59 14.19 -1.96 -8.75
CA ASP A 59 14.15 -3.42 -8.66
C ASP A 59 12.81 -3.97 -8.16
N GLY A 60 11.71 -3.20 -8.33
CA GLY A 60 10.39 -3.66 -7.95
C GLY A 60 10.10 -3.57 -6.46
N TYR A 61 10.92 -2.85 -5.72
CA TYR A 61 10.66 -2.58 -4.30
C TYR A 61 9.61 -1.49 -4.16
N TYR A 62 8.90 -1.49 -3.04
CA TYR A 62 7.88 -0.50 -2.73
C TYR A 62 8.10 0.08 -1.34
N ALA A 63 7.70 1.33 -1.16
CA ALA A 63 7.75 2.02 0.13
C ALA A 63 6.46 2.80 0.32
N VAL A 64 6.00 2.95 1.56
CA VAL A 64 4.82 3.76 1.83
C VAL A 64 5.20 5.24 1.67
N THR A 65 4.25 6.04 1.14
CA THR A 65 4.44 7.49 0.99
C THR A 65 3.94 8.23 2.23
N ASP A 66 4.22 9.53 2.32
CA ASP A 66 3.64 10.37 3.37
C ASP A 66 2.11 10.32 3.32
N GLN A 67 1.55 10.29 2.11
CA GLN A 67 0.11 10.18 1.93
C GLN A 67 -0.41 8.84 2.43
N GLY A 68 0.33 7.75 2.19
CA GLY A 68 -0.01 6.43 2.71
C GLY A 68 0.02 6.40 4.23
N GLN A 69 1.01 7.05 4.83
CA GLN A 69 1.09 7.16 6.28
C GLN A 69 -0.06 7.98 6.86
N ALA A 70 -0.42 9.08 6.18
CA ALA A 70 -1.56 9.90 6.61
C ALA A 70 -2.87 9.11 6.56
N TYR A 71 -3.04 8.28 5.52
CA TYR A 71 -4.20 7.40 5.45
C TYR A 71 -4.23 6.42 6.64
N LEU A 72 -3.11 5.80 6.94
CA LEU A 72 -3.05 4.84 8.06
C LEU A 72 -3.35 5.50 9.40
N ALA A 73 -2.96 6.76 9.55
CA ALA A 73 -3.23 7.53 10.76
C ALA A 73 -4.67 8.06 10.83
N GLY A 74 -5.43 7.95 9.75
CA GLY A 74 -6.79 8.49 9.69
C GLY A 74 -6.84 9.98 9.37
N ASP A 75 -5.73 10.56 8.90
CA ASP A 75 -5.65 12.00 8.62
C ASP A 75 -6.22 12.37 7.25
N ILE A 76 -6.28 11.42 6.32
CA ILE A 76 -6.88 11.64 5.01
C ILE A 76 -7.85 10.51 4.68
N ASP A 77 -8.80 10.82 3.80
CA ASP A 77 -9.81 9.88 3.35
C ASP A 77 -9.38 9.34 1.97
N ALA A 78 -9.23 8.02 1.87
CA ALA A 78 -8.76 7.41 0.62
C ALA A 78 -9.71 7.65 -0.56
N ASP A 79 -11.01 7.86 -0.30
CA ASP A 79 -11.98 8.19 -1.36
C ASP A 79 -11.66 9.49 -2.08
N GLN A 80 -10.87 10.37 -1.48
CA GLN A 80 -10.52 11.66 -2.05
C GLN A 80 -9.28 11.59 -2.92
N LEU A 81 -8.64 10.43 -3.02
CA LEU A 81 -7.44 10.25 -3.83
C LEU A 81 -7.80 9.94 -5.27
N ASP A 82 -7.06 10.53 -6.21
CA ASP A 82 -7.26 10.28 -7.63
C ASP A 82 -6.13 9.40 -8.16
N SER A 83 -6.47 8.44 -9.03
CA SER A 83 -5.45 7.65 -9.71
C SER A 83 -4.85 8.46 -10.85
N GLU A 84 -3.58 8.23 -11.12
CA GLU A 84 -2.88 8.87 -12.23
C GLU A 84 -2.97 8.08 -13.52
#